data_3314da3b6d33f738ae725b760d0f2bae
#
_entry.id   3314da3b6d33f738ae725b760d0f2bae
#
_cell.length_a   1.000
_cell.length_b   1.000
_cell.length_c   1.000
_cell.angle_alpha   90.00
_cell.angle_beta   90.00
_cell.angle_gamma   90.00
#
_symmetry.space_group_name_H-M   'P 1'
#
loop_
_entity.id
_entity.type
_entity.pdbx_description
1 polymer ?
#
loop_
_entity_poly.entity_id
_entity_poly.type
_entity_poly.pdbx_seq_one_letter_code
_entity_poly.pdbx_strand_id
1 'polypeptide(L)'
;LRLVGSEMCIRDSRIQEGITRGFRDFLYNNGFTEIHTPKLGAKSAEGGANLFKLEYFHRPAILQQSPQFYKQMMVGVFDRVFETAPVFRAEKHNTKRHLNEYTSLDFEMGYIDGFEDIMEMETGFLQYTMELLKISYAKELELLKIKLPDVTSIPRVRFDEAKQRVAEKYNRQFRNPFDLEPEEEVLIGQYFKEEYGSDFVFVTHYPSKKRPFYAMDDPADETYTLSFDLLFRGLEITTGGQRIHDYNKLMEKIAKRGMETEGMESYLSAFKYGMPPHGGLGIGLERLTMQLIGEDNVREATLFPRDLSRLEP
;
A
#
# COMPACT_ATOMS: atom_id res chain seq x y z
N LEU A 1 -25.51 8.42 -9.70
CA LEU A 1 -24.54 9.35 -10.32
C LEU A 1 -24.41 10.57 -9.42
N ARG A 2 -23.35 10.64 -8.62
CA ARG A 2 -22.97 11.91 -7.98
C ARG A 2 -22.62 12.89 -9.12
N LEU A 3 -23.31 14.02 -9.17
CA LEU A 3 -22.94 15.09 -10.08
C LEU A 3 -21.56 15.63 -9.64
N VAL A 4 -20.59 15.63 -10.55
CA VAL A 4 -19.32 16.34 -10.36
C VAL A 4 -19.64 17.78 -9.98
N GLY A 5 -19.14 18.24 -8.81
CA GLY A 5 -19.44 19.57 -8.28
C GLY A 5 -20.55 19.63 -7.24
N SER A 6 -21.17 18.48 -6.85
CA SER A 6 -22.04 18.47 -5.67
C SER A 6 -21.20 18.83 -4.42
N GLU A 7 -21.82 19.48 -3.43
CA GLU A 7 -21.14 19.83 -2.16
C GLU A 7 -20.50 18.60 -1.48
N MET A 8 -21.08 17.41 -1.63
CA MET A 8 -20.52 16.15 -1.11
C MET A 8 -19.23 15.77 -1.82
N CYS A 9 -19.19 15.77 -3.16
CA CYS A 9 -17.96 15.48 -3.92
C CYS A 9 -16.82 16.45 -3.60
N ILE A 10 -17.11 17.72 -3.41
CA ILE A 10 -16.11 18.73 -3.03
C ILE A 10 -15.52 18.41 -1.67
N ARG A 11 -16.34 17.99 -0.71
CA ARG A 11 -15.90 17.70 0.67
C ARG A 11 -15.08 16.44 0.77
N ASP A 12 -15.48 15.37 0.08
CA ASP A 12 -14.71 14.11 0.00
C ASP A 12 -13.31 14.39 -0.56
N SER A 13 -13.24 15.23 -1.61
CA SER A 13 -11.97 15.66 -2.21
C SER A 13 -11.12 16.53 -1.29
N ARG A 14 -11.76 17.32 -0.40
CA ARG A 14 -11.04 18.09 0.63
C ARG A 14 -10.44 17.18 1.69
N ILE A 15 -11.12 16.12 2.11
CA ILE A 15 -10.55 15.11 3.01
C ILE A 15 -9.38 14.40 2.34
N GLN A 16 -9.51 14.00 1.07
CA GLN A 16 -8.43 13.40 0.30
C GLN A 16 -7.21 14.33 0.16
N GLU A 17 -7.44 15.63 -0.09
CA GLU A 17 -6.39 16.66 -0.06
C GLU A 17 -5.70 16.70 1.31
N GLY A 18 -6.47 16.69 2.40
CA GLY A 18 -5.95 16.71 3.77
C GLY A 18 -5.07 15.49 4.07
N ILE A 19 -5.47 14.29 3.62
CA ILE A 19 -4.66 13.08 3.75
C ILE A 19 -3.34 13.23 2.97
N THR A 20 -3.41 13.68 1.72
CA THR A 20 -2.21 13.86 0.88
C THR A 20 -1.27 14.91 1.45
N ARG A 21 -1.81 16.01 1.98
CA ARG A 21 -1.04 17.04 2.67
C ARG A 21 -0.38 16.46 3.93
N GLY A 22 -1.15 15.75 4.76
CA GLY A 22 -0.63 15.10 5.96
C GLY A 22 0.54 14.16 5.67
N PHE A 23 0.44 13.38 4.59
CA PHE A 23 1.50 12.49 4.14
C PHE A 23 2.78 13.26 3.77
N ARG A 24 2.65 14.30 2.94
CA ARG A 24 3.80 15.14 2.56
C ARG A 24 4.42 15.86 3.74
N ASP A 25 3.62 16.58 4.51
CA ASP A 25 4.10 17.36 5.66
C ASP A 25 4.83 16.47 6.67
N PHE A 26 4.25 15.30 6.99
CA PHE A 26 4.86 14.35 7.92
C PHE A 26 6.19 13.81 7.41
N LEU A 27 6.26 13.39 6.15
CA LEU A 27 7.48 12.80 5.59
C LEU A 27 8.60 13.84 5.40
N TYR A 28 8.29 15.06 4.96
CA TYR A 28 9.27 16.16 4.94
C TYR A 28 9.84 16.43 6.33
N ASN A 29 8.98 16.46 7.36
CA ASN A 29 9.42 16.68 8.74
C ASN A 29 10.28 15.51 9.29
N ASN A 30 10.21 14.33 8.67
CA ASN A 30 11.01 13.14 9.03
C ASN A 30 12.19 12.91 8.07
N GLY A 31 12.59 13.91 7.29
CA GLY A 31 13.80 13.88 6.46
C GLY A 31 13.68 13.08 5.17
N PHE A 32 12.46 12.87 4.66
CA PHE A 32 12.25 12.23 3.37
C PHE A 32 12.36 13.23 2.23
N THR A 33 12.87 12.77 1.09
CA THR A 33 12.91 13.49 -0.18
C THR A 33 11.76 13.04 -1.08
N GLU A 34 10.95 13.97 -1.58
CA GLU A 34 9.93 13.65 -2.59
C GLU A 34 10.61 13.40 -3.94
N ILE A 35 10.32 12.25 -4.55
CA ILE A 35 10.80 11.88 -5.88
C ILE A 35 9.64 11.78 -6.85
N HIS A 36 9.93 11.92 -8.14
CA HIS A 36 8.95 11.78 -9.23
C HIS A 36 9.45 10.75 -10.22
N THR A 37 8.76 9.61 -10.30
CA THR A 37 9.21 8.47 -11.08
C THR A 37 8.40 8.29 -12.37
N PRO A 38 9.02 7.74 -13.44
CA PRO A 38 8.30 7.46 -14.68
C PRO A 38 7.16 6.45 -14.47
N LYS A 39 6.05 6.67 -15.13
CA LYS A 39 4.90 5.73 -15.14
C LYS A 39 4.86 4.86 -16.40
N LEU A 40 5.69 5.16 -17.39
CA LEU A 40 5.97 4.31 -18.52
C LEU A 40 7.25 3.51 -18.25
N GLY A 41 7.21 2.20 -18.43
CA GLY A 41 8.35 1.34 -18.20
C GLY A 41 8.35 0.10 -19.08
N ALA A 42 9.50 -0.59 -19.14
CA ALA A 42 9.64 -1.84 -19.86
C ALA A 42 9.19 -3.05 -19.02
N LYS A 43 9.36 -2.99 -17.70
CA LYS A 43 9.01 -4.05 -16.75
C LYS A 43 8.35 -3.48 -15.49
N SER A 44 7.58 -4.34 -14.80
CA SER A 44 6.98 -4.05 -13.50
C SER A 44 7.70 -4.86 -12.41
N ALA A 45 7.86 -4.26 -11.23
CA ALA A 45 8.38 -4.92 -10.03
C ALA A 45 7.38 -5.90 -9.43
N GLU A 46 6.09 -5.60 -9.55
CA GLU A 46 5.02 -6.37 -8.88
C GLU A 46 4.77 -7.72 -9.55
N GLY A 47 5.21 -7.90 -10.80
CA GLY A 47 4.93 -9.11 -11.56
C GLY A 47 3.45 -9.28 -11.91
N GLY A 48 3.12 -10.33 -12.64
CA GLY A 48 1.75 -10.74 -12.84
C GLY A 48 1.05 -10.23 -14.10
N ALA A 49 -0.16 -10.72 -14.32
CA ALA A 49 -0.91 -10.59 -15.57
C ALA A 49 -1.68 -9.26 -15.72
N ASN A 50 -1.78 -8.46 -14.65
CA ASN A 50 -2.65 -7.28 -14.59
C ASN A 50 -1.94 -5.99 -15.01
N LEU A 51 -1.26 -6.01 -16.17
CA LEU A 51 -0.52 -4.89 -16.72
C LEU A 51 -1.26 -4.27 -17.89
N PHE A 52 -1.38 -2.94 -17.91
CA PHE A 52 -1.70 -2.21 -19.12
C PHE A 52 -0.48 -2.19 -20.03
N LYS A 53 -0.60 -2.83 -21.19
CA LYS A 53 0.43 -2.88 -22.23
C LYS A 53 0.10 -1.88 -23.32
N LEU A 54 1.11 -1.18 -23.80
CA LEU A 54 1.00 -0.17 -24.85
C LEU A 54 2.20 -0.23 -25.80
N GLU A 55 2.05 0.37 -26.95
CA GLU A 55 3.15 0.60 -27.89
C GLU A 55 3.83 1.93 -27.58
N TYR A 56 5.15 1.93 -27.45
CA TYR A 56 5.96 3.11 -27.21
C TYR A 56 7.04 3.19 -28.28
N PHE A 57 6.82 3.98 -29.34
CA PHE A 57 7.76 4.15 -30.47
C PHE A 57 8.33 2.81 -30.97
N HIS A 58 7.52 1.92 -31.47
CA HIS A 58 7.91 0.60 -32.03
C HIS A 58 8.47 -0.42 -31.03
N ARG A 59 8.29 -0.24 -29.75
CA ARG A 59 8.64 -1.21 -28.71
C ARG A 59 7.54 -1.32 -27.65
N PRO A 60 7.40 -2.49 -27.01
CA PRO A 60 6.41 -2.66 -25.96
C PRO A 60 6.77 -1.86 -24.73
N ALA A 61 5.75 -1.28 -24.09
CA ALA A 61 5.83 -0.64 -22.78
C ALA A 61 4.64 -1.05 -21.93
N ILE A 62 4.72 -0.71 -20.64
CA ILE A 62 3.66 -0.91 -19.67
C ILE A 62 3.42 0.37 -18.88
N LEU A 63 2.22 0.49 -18.29
CA LEU A 63 1.98 1.44 -17.22
C LEU A 63 2.37 0.81 -15.87
N GLN A 64 3.11 1.57 -15.05
CA GLN A 64 3.64 1.08 -13.77
C GLN A 64 2.54 0.87 -12.74
N GLN A 65 2.64 -0.25 -12.01
CA GLN A 65 1.75 -0.62 -10.91
C GLN A 65 2.16 0.01 -9.57
N SER A 66 3.42 0.41 -9.46
CA SER A 66 4.02 1.10 -8.31
C SER A 66 5.37 1.71 -8.69
N PRO A 67 5.93 2.64 -7.93
CA PRO A 67 7.28 3.16 -8.12
C PRO A 67 8.38 2.24 -7.55
N GLN A 68 8.11 0.97 -7.30
CA GLN A 68 8.93 0.08 -6.46
C GLN A 68 10.40 0.03 -6.86
N PHE A 69 10.73 -0.16 -8.14
CA PHE A 69 12.13 -0.16 -8.59
C PHE A 69 12.85 1.14 -8.26
N TYR A 70 12.17 2.25 -8.51
CA TYR A 70 12.74 3.58 -8.37
C TYR A 70 12.93 3.97 -6.91
N LYS A 71 11.91 3.78 -6.06
CA LYS A 71 12.00 4.14 -4.65
C LYS A 71 13.08 3.32 -3.92
N GLN A 72 13.24 2.01 -4.25
CA GLN A 72 14.34 1.21 -3.71
C GLN A 72 15.72 1.72 -4.18
N MET A 73 15.92 1.97 -5.49
CA MET A 73 17.18 2.53 -5.99
C MET A 73 17.51 3.87 -5.31
N MET A 74 16.52 4.73 -5.10
CA MET A 74 16.74 6.07 -4.55
C MET A 74 17.04 6.08 -3.05
N VAL A 75 16.70 5.02 -2.32
CA VAL A 75 17.19 4.85 -0.92
C VAL A 75 18.71 4.81 -0.86
N GLY A 76 19.38 4.22 -1.84
CA GLY A 76 20.84 4.24 -1.95
C GLY A 76 21.45 5.62 -2.20
N VAL A 77 20.62 6.64 -2.47
CA VAL A 77 21.06 8.02 -2.79
C VAL A 77 20.59 9.02 -1.73
N PHE A 78 19.35 8.91 -1.28
CA PHE A 78 18.70 9.88 -0.40
C PHE A 78 18.34 9.33 0.98
N ASP A 79 18.65 8.08 1.27
CA ASP A 79 18.32 7.34 2.49
C ASP A 79 16.80 7.16 2.71
N ARG A 80 16.00 8.21 2.51
CA ARG A 80 14.55 8.25 2.71
C ARG A 80 13.88 8.96 1.55
N VAL A 81 12.96 8.28 0.87
CA VAL A 81 12.25 8.84 -0.28
C VAL A 81 10.76 8.56 -0.21
N PHE A 82 9.97 9.42 -0.83
CA PHE A 82 8.54 9.19 -1.00
C PHE A 82 8.02 9.73 -2.33
N GLU A 83 6.89 9.25 -2.76
CA GLU A 83 6.16 9.72 -3.94
C GLU A 83 4.66 9.68 -3.69
N THR A 84 3.95 10.69 -4.19
CA THR A 84 2.49 10.68 -4.33
C THR A 84 2.17 10.76 -5.82
N ALA A 85 1.71 9.66 -6.40
CA ALA A 85 1.54 9.59 -7.86
C ALA A 85 0.50 8.56 -8.29
N PRO A 86 -0.07 8.69 -9.52
CA PRO A 86 -0.94 7.69 -10.08
C PRO A 86 -0.19 6.38 -10.36
N VAL A 87 -0.87 5.27 -10.14
CA VAL A 87 -0.44 3.92 -10.47
C VAL A 87 -1.57 3.17 -11.18
N PHE A 88 -1.21 2.12 -11.94
CA PHE A 88 -2.12 1.51 -12.91
C PHE A 88 -2.18 0.00 -12.71
N ARG A 89 -3.38 -0.54 -12.56
CA ARG A 89 -3.62 -1.98 -12.44
C ARG A 89 -4.71 -2.41 -13.39
N ALA A 90 -4.40 -3.27 -14.36
CA ALA A 90 -5.37 -3.79 -15.32
C ALA A 90 -6.26 -4.88 -14.70
N GLU A 91 -6.83 -4.59 -13.53
CA GLU A 91 -7.75 -5.48 -12.82
C GLU A 91 -8.99 -5.74 -13.66
N LYS A 92 -9.32 -7.03 -13.85
CA LYS A 92 -10.48 -7.46 -14.64
C LYS A 92 -11.76 -7.61 -13.81
N HIS A 93 -11.72 -7.18 -12.55
CA HIS A 93 -12.83 -7.32 -11.62
C HIS A 93 -13.48 -5.96 -11.37
N ASN A 94 -14.78 -5.87 -11.54
CA ASN A 94 -15.56 -4.68 -11.22
C ASN A 94 -16.11 -4.79 -9.78
N THR A 95 -15.25 -4.64 -8.80
CA THR A 95 -15.62 -4.68 -7.38
C THR A 95 -15.67 -3.29 -6.77
N LYS A 96 -16.29 -3.14 -5.60
CA LYS A 96 -16.38 -1.87 -4.86
C LYS A 96 -15.02 -1.37 -4.33
N ARG A 97 -13.96 -2.17 -4.36
CA ARG A 97 -12.66 -1.88 -3.76
C ARG A 97 -11.51 -1.72 -4.78
N HIS A 98 -11.79 -1.80 -6.09
CA HIS A 98 -10.78 -1.73 -7.15
C HIS A 98 -11.04 -0.61 -8.14
N LEU A 99 -9.97 0.09 -8.48
CA LEU A 99 -9.83 1.03 -9.60
C LEU A 99 -8.68 0.58 -10.49
N ASN A 100 -8.73 0.92 -11.77
CA ASN A 100 -7.65 0.62 -12.72
C ASN A 100 -6.56 1.70 -12.70
N GLU A 101 -6.87 2.89 -12.25
CA GLU A 101 -5.95 3.99 -11.95
C GLU A 101 -6.32 4.58 -10.60
N TYR A 102 -5.34 4.71 -9.71
CA TYR A 102 -5.53 5.30 -8.39
C TYR A 102 -4.25 5.99 -7.93
N THR A 103 -4.35 6.85 -6.91
CA THR A 103 -3.20 7.51 -6.33
C THR A 103 -2.57 6.64 -5.24
N SER A 104 -1.29 6.34 -5.41
CA SER A 104 -0.50 5.66 -4.40
C SER A 104 0.33 6.67 -3.60
N LEU A 105 0.31 6.51 -2.29
CA LEU A 105 1.19 7.19 -1.34
C LEU A 105 2.29 6.21 -0.98
N ASP A 106 3.47 6.40 -1.51
CA ASP A 106 4.60 5.48 -1.38
C ASP A 106 5.73 6.12 -0.60
N PHE A 107 6.33 5.37 0.33
CA PHE A 107 7.64 5.71 0.84
C PHE A 107 8.56 4.49 0.93
N GLU A 108 9.86 4.75 0.96
CA GLU A 108 10.91 3.76 1.21
C GLU A 108 12.00 4.41 2.05
N MET A 109 12.54 3.70 3.06
CA MET A 109 13.57 4.21 3.96
C MET A 109 14.65 3.16 4.23
N GLY A 110 15.88 3.62 4.27
CA GLY A 110 17.07 2.82 4.57
C GLY A 110 17.47 2.92 6.04
N TYR A 111 18.47 2.10 6.40
CA TYR A 111 19.06 2.02 7.73
C TYR A 111 18.05 1.65 8.81
N ILE A 112 17.14 0.73 8.45
CA ILE A 112 16.15 0.19 9.38
C ILE A 112 16.74 -0.96 10.20
N ASP A 113 16.28 -1.10 11.44
CA ASP A 113 16.56 -2.25 12.29
C ASP A 113 15.64 -3.44 11.96
N GLY A 114 14.39 -3.17 11.57
CA GLY A 114 13.41 -4.15 11.16
C GLY A 114 12.22 -3.53 10.42
N PHE A 115 11.29 -4.36 9.97
CA PHE A 115 10.09 -3.88 9.30
C PHE A 115 9.12 -3.15 10.24
N GLU A 116 9.33 -3.28 11.53
CA GLU A 116 8.64 -2.53 12.58
C GLU A 116 8.82 -1.03 12.43
N ASP A 117 10.00 -0.57 12.00
CA ASP A 117 10.29 0.85 11.77
C ASP A 117 9.36 1.44 10.70
N ILE A 118 9.00 0.62 9.70
CA ILE A 118 8.08 1.02 8.64
C ILE A 118 6.65 1.17 9.20
N MET A 119 6.20 0.23 10.04
CA MET A 119 4.90 0.30 10.70
C MET A 119 4.81 1.48 11.67
N GLU A 120 5.89 1.80 12.37
CA GLU A 120 5.96 2.97 13.26
C GLU A 120 5.90 4.28 12.47
N MET A 121 6.60 4.37 11.33
CA MET A 121 6.54 5.52 10.44
C MET A 121 5.12 5.71 9.87
N GLU A 122 4.45 4.63 9.47
CA GLU A 122 3.06 4.68 9.01
C GLU A 122 2.09 5.10 10.12
N THR A 123 2.26 4.56 11.32
CA THR A 123 1.46 4.94 12.49
C THR A 123 1.62 6.44 12.79
N GLY A 124 2.85 6.95 12.77
CA GLY A 124 3.14 8.38 12.94
C GLY A 124 2.50 9.25 11.86
N PHE A 125 2.54 8.82 10.61
CA PHE A 125 1.83 9.50 9.51
C PHE A 125 0.32 9.57 9.77
N LEU A 126 -0.29 8.46 10.16
CA LEU A 126 -1.73 8.42 10.44
C LEU A 126 -2.09 9.34 11.62
N GLN A 127 -1.31 9.31 12.71
CA GLN A 127 -1.50 10.20 13.86
C GLN A 127 -1.44 11.68 13.46
N TYR A 128 -0.38 12.05 12.73
CA TYR A 128 -0.20 13.42 12.23
C TYR A 128 -1.37 13.85 11.34
N THR A 129 -1.78 12.97 10.43
CA THR A 129 -2.87 13.26 9.49
C THR A 129 -4.21 13.41 10.21
N MET A 130 -4.54 12.58 11.20
CA MET A 130 -5.78 12.72 11.97
C MET A 130 -5.81 14.06 12.72
N GLU A 131 -4.71 14.49 13.33
CA GLU A 131 -4.64 15.81 13.97
C GLU A 131 -4.73 16.97 12.97
N LEU A 132 -4.07 16.87 11.81
CA LEU A 132 -4.19 17.84 10.73
C LEU A 132 -5.64 17.98 10.25
N LEU A 133 -6.33 16.86 10.04
CA LEU A 133 -7.74 16.87 9.63
C LEU A 133 -8.63 17.50 10.68
N LYS A 134 -8.43 17.18 11.94
CA LYS A 134 -9.19 17.74 13.08
C LYS A 134 -9.06 19.25 13.19
N ILE A 135 -7.85 19.80 12.93
CA ILE A 135 -7.57 21.23 13.03
C ILE A 135 -7.97 21.98 11.75
N SER A 136 -7.53 21.50 10.59
CA SER A 136 -7.62 22.24 9.33
C SER A 136 -8.84 21.91 8.48
N TYR A 137 -9.52 20.77 8.75
CA TYR A 137 -10.66 20.28 7.98
C TYR A 137 -11.89 19.99 8.88
N ALA A 138 -11.97 20.67 10.03
CA ALA A 138 -13.04 20.47 11.01
C ALA A 138 -14.45 20.66 10.42
N LYS A 139 -14.61 21.61 9.50
CA LYS A 139 -15.87 21.88 8.81
C LYS A 139 -16.30 20.69 7.93
N GLU A 140 -15.37 20.13 7.17
CA GLU A 140 -15.61 18.97 6.32
C GLU A 140 -15.94 17.73 7.17
N LEU A 141 -15.22 17.50 8.27
CA LEU A 141 -15.49 16.41 9.20
C LEU A 141 -16.90 16.50 9.80
N GLU A 142 -17.31 17.69 10.23
CA GLU A 142 -18.64 17.92 10.79
C GLU A 142 -19.74 17.66 9.76
N LEU A 143 -19.59 18.22 8.56
CA LEU A 143 -20.59 18.12 7.49
C LEU A 143 -20.76 16.70 6.96
N LEU A 144 -19.66 15.94 6.88
CA LEU A 144 -19.67 14.52 6.47
C LEU A 144 -19.93 13.57 7.66
N LYS A 145 -20.05 14.11 8.88
CA LYS A 145 -20.23 13.34 10.13
C LYS A 145 -19.14 12.30 10.35
N ILE A 146 -17.90 12.62 9.93
CA ILE A 146 -16.77 11.72 10.05
C ILE A 146 -16.33 11.66 11.51
N LYS A 147 -16.24 10.45 12.04
CA LYS A 147 -15.57 10.17 13.30
C LYS A 147 -14.16 9.68 13.00
N LEU A 148 -13.16 10.50 13.34
CA LEU A 148 -11.77 10.12 13.17
C LEU A 148 -11.46 8.90 14.06
N PRO A 149 -10.74 7.89 13.51
CA PRO A 149 -10.31 6.73 14.28
C PRO A 149 -9.23 7.10 15.31
N ASP A 150 -9.16 6.33 16.38
CA ASP A 150 -8.00 6.38 17.28
C ASP A 150 -6.83 5.64 16.66
N VAL A 151 -5.70 6.31 16.55
CA VAL A 151 -4.44 5.79 16.00
C VAL A 151 -3.29 5.85 17.02
N THR A 152 -3.58 6.00 18.30
CA THR A 152 -2.58 6.07 19.38
C THR A 152 -1.76 4.79 19.46
N SER A 153 -2.40 3.63 19.27
CA SER A 153 -1.77 2.33 19.24
C SER A 153 -2.51 1.41 18.26
N ILE A 154 -1.80 0.92 17.26
CA ILE A 154 -2.36 -0.02 16.27
C ILE A 154 -1.92 -1.44 16.65
N PRO A 155 -2.85 -2.38 16.94
CA PRO A 155 -2.53 -3.75 17.26
C PRO A 155 -1.87 -4.48 16.07
N ARG A 156 -1.05 -5.48 16.41
CA ARG A 156 -0.33 -6.32 15.45
C ARG A 156 -0.71 -7.78 15.65
N VAL A 157 -0.80 -8.53 14.57
CA VAL A 157 -1.08 -9.97 14.60
C VAL A 157 -0.35 -10.65 13.43
N ARG A 158 0.18 -11.85 13.63
CA ARG A 158 0.74 -12.65 12.53
C ARG A 158 -0.38 -13.16 11.63
N PHE A 159 -0.08 -13.35 10.36
CA PHE A 159 -1.02 -13.83 9.33
C PHE A 159 -1.70 -15.16 9.73
N ASP A 160 -0.93 -16.14 10.14
CA ASP A 160 -1.42 -17.44 10.58
C ASP A 160 -2.32 -17.35 11.82
N GLU A 161 -1.89 -16.57 12.81
CA GLU A 161 -2.65 -16.30 14.03
C GLU A 161 -3.95 -15.53 13.74
N ALA A 162 -3.93 -14.54 12.86
CA ALA A 162 -5.12 -13.79 12.44
C ALA A 162 -6.17 -14.73 11.85
N LYS A 163 -5.75 -15.62 10.94
CA LYS A 163 -6.63 -16.63 10.36
C LYS A 163 -7.20 -17.58 11.41
N GLN A 164 -6.36 -18.07 12.33
CA GLN A 164 -6.81 -18.95 13.40
C GLN A 164 -7.86 -18.27 14.30
N ARG A 165 -7.62 -17.03 14.75
CA ARG A 165 -8.55 -16.27 15.59
C ARG A 165 -9.91 -16.08 14.93
N VAL A 166 -9.93 -15.77 13.63
CA VAL A 166 -11.16 -15.63 12.84
C VAL A 166 -11.87 -16.99 12.68
N ALA A 167 -11.13 -18.07 12.43
CA ALA A 167 -11.70 -19.41 12.32
C ALA A 167 -12.40 -19.82 13.62
N GLU A 168 -11.74 -19.65 14.76
CA GLU A 168 -12.26 -20.02 16.07
C GLU A 168 -13.49 -19.18 16.47
N LYS A 169 -13.40 -17.84 16.30
CA LYS A 169 -14.48 -16.94 16.75
C LYS A 169 -15.73 -17.01 15.87
N TYR A 170 -15.54 -17.07 14.54
CA TYR A 170 -16.63 -16.98 13.55
C TYR A 170 -16.94 -18.31 12.88
N ASN A 171 -16.36 -19.43 13.33
CA ASN A 171 -16.53 -20.79 12.77
C ASN A 171 -16.30 -20.83 11.24
N ARG A 172 -15.23 -20.15 10.78
CA ARG A 172 -14.90 -20.04 9.36
C ARG A 172 -13.89 -21.11 8.94
N GLN A 173 -14.14 -21.75 7.80
CA GLN A 173 -13.17 -22.65 7.16
C GLN A 173 -12.24 -21.84 6.24
N PHE A 174 -10.93 -22.08 6.34
CA PHE A 174 -9.95 -21.51 5.42
C PHE A 174 -10.05 -22.15 4.05
N ARG A 175 -10.11 -21.31 3.00
CA ARG A 175 -10.05 -21.76 1.61
C ARG A 175 -8.68 -21.53 0.99
N ASN A 176 -8.05 -20.39 1.29
CA ASN A 176 -6.74 -20.02 0.79
C ASN A 176 -5.73 -19.94 1.95
N PRO A 177 -4.78 -20.87 2.07
CA PRO A 177 -3.80 -20.85 3.16
C PRO A 177 -2.68 -19.80 2.96
N PHE A 178 -2.60 -19.17 1.80
CA PHE A 178 -1.50 -18.27 1.44
C PHE A 178 -1.88 -16.80 1.37
N ASP A 179 -3.17 -16.48 1.47
CA ASP A 179 -3.68 -15.12 1.32
C ASP A 179 -4.92 -14.90 2.19
N LEU A 180 -5.26 -13.63 2.44
CA LEU A 180 -6.54 -13.26 3.02
C LEU A 180 -7.59 -13.13 1.91
N GLU A 181 -8.73 -13.77 2.12
CA GLU A 181 -9.91 -13.49 1.31
C GLU A 181 -10.57 -12.17 1.80
N PRO A 182 -11.27 -11.42 0.94
CA PRO A 182 -11.93 -10.17 1.33
C PRO A 182 -12.84 -10.29 2.55
N GLU A 183 -13.51 -11.43 2.71
CA GLU A 183 -14.36 -11.70 3.88
C GLU A 183 -13.52 -11.94 5.14
N GLU A 184 -12.33 -12.53 5.02
CA GLU A 184 -11.42 -12.70 6.16
C GLU A 184 -10.87 -11.35 6.63
N GLU A 185 -10.53 -10.43 5.71
CA GLU A 185 -10.14 -9.06 6.08
C GLU A 185 -11.24 -8.37 6.91
N VAL A 186 -12.51 -8.48 6.47
CA VAL A 186 -13.67 -7.91 7.19
C VAL A 186 -13.79 -8.52 8.58
N LEU A 187 -13.68 -9.84 8.71
CA LEU A 187 -13.78 -10.54 10.00
C LEU A 187 -12.61 -10.22 10.93
N ILE A 188 -11.38 -10.06 10.39
CA ILE A 188 -10.21 -9.61 11.17
C ILE A 188 -10.47 -8.19 11.69
N GLY A 189 -10.92 -7.27 10.84
CA GLY A 189 -11.27 -5.91 11.26
C GLY A 189 -12.34 -5.89 12.35
N GLN A 190 -13.39 -6.70 12.19
CA GLN A 190 -14.44 -6.85 13.20
C GLN A 190 -13.89 -7.41 14.52
N TYR A 191 -13.06 -8.46 14.47
CA TYR A 191 -12.41 -9.04 15.64
C TYR A 191 -11.64 -8.00 16.45
N PHE A 192 -10.77 -7.22 15.77
CA PHE A 192 -9.94 -6.22 16.45
C PHE A 192 -10.74 -5.03 16.93
N LYS A 193 -11.84 -4.68 16.28
CA LYS A 193 -12.79 -3.68 16.78
C LYS A 193 -13.50 -4.13 18.05
N GLU A 194 -13.95 -5.38 18.11
CA GLU A 194 -14.66 -5.95 19.26
C GLU A 194 -13.74 -6.17 20.47
N GLU A 195 -12.54 -6.75 20.24
CA GLU A 195 -11.64 -7.16 21.33
C GLU A 195 -10.71 -6.03 21.81
N TYR A 196 -10.32 -5.12 20.91
CA TYR A 196 -9.30 -4.09 21.18
C TYR A 196 -9.82 -2.66 21.01
N GLY A 197 -11.06 -2.48 20.53
CA GLY A 197 -11.61 -1.15 20.22
C GLY A 197 -10.95 -0.46 19.00
N SER A 198 -10.03 -1.13 18.33
CA SER A 198 -9.24 -0.54 17.24
C SER A 198 -9.94 -0.64 15.89
N ASP A 199 -9.93 0.45 15.13
CA ASP A 199 -10.36 0.47 13.73
C ASP A 199 -9.25 -0.07 12.78
N PHE A 200 -8.00 -0.18 13.26
CA PHE A 200 -6.85 -0.61 12.51
C PHE A 200 -6.24 -1.90 13.08
N VAL A 201 -5.60 -2.67 12.21
CA VAL A 201 -4.74 -3.79 12.61
C VAL A 201 -3.66 -4.03 11.57
N PHE A 202 -2.41 -4.18 12.02
CA PHE A 202 -1.33 -4.70 11.18
C PHE A 202 -1.39 -6.24 11.17
N VAL A 203 -1.57 -6.82 10.00
CA VAL A 203 -1.37 -8.24 9.78
C VAL A 203 0.02 -8.45 9.22
N THR A 204 0.85 -9.23 9.89
CA THR A 204 2.29 -9.36 9.60
C THR A 204 2.66 -10.77 9.15
N HIS A 205 3.86 -10.95 8.58
CA HIS A 205 4.41 -12.25 8.20
C HIS A 205 3.52 -13.00 7.19
N TYR A 206 3.27 -12.37 6.06
CA TYR A 206 2.56 -13.05 4.97
C TYR A 206 3.42 -14.14 4.32
N PRO A 207 2.78 -15.20 3.80
CA PRO A 207 3.48 -16.26 3.09
C PRO A 207 4.34 -15.78 1.93
N SER A 208 5.60 -16.21 1.85
CA SER A 208 6.57 -15.79 0.84
C SER A 208 6.09 -16.01 -0.60
N LYS A 209 5.27 -17.04 -0.84
CA LYS A 209 4.69 -17.33 -2.16
C LYS A 209 3.79 -16.20 -2.71
N LYS A 210 3.22 -15.38 -1.81
CA LYS A 210 2.28 -14.30 -2.18
C LYS A 210 2.96 -12.94 -2.28
N ARG A 211 4.12 -12.77 -1.67
CA ARG A 211 4.83 -11.49 -1.70
C ARG A 211 5.75 -11.39 -2.92
N PRO A 212 6.05 -10.17 -3.40
CA PRO A 212 6.95 -9.95 -4.53
C PRO A 212 8.36 -10.49 -4.27
N PHE A 213 9.15 -10.63 -5.34
CA PHE A 213 10.51 -11.21 -5.27
C PHE A 213 11.47 -10.41 -4.38
N TYR A 214 11.25 -9.11 -4.25
CA TYR A 214 12.08 -8.20 -3.46
C TYR A 214 11.77 -8.21 -1.95
N ALA A 215 10.68 -8.83 -1.52
CA ALA A 215 10.33 -8.92 -0.11
C ALA A 215 11.31 -9.83 0.66
N MET A 216 11.77 -9.37 1.83
CA MET A 216 12.68 -10.14 2.68
C MET A 216 11.94 -11.33 3.30
N ASP A 217 12.49 -12.53 3.15
CA ASP A 217 11.99 -13.69 3.88
C ASP A 217 12.38 -13.60 5.37
N ASP A 218 11.53 -14.12 6.24
CA ASP A 218 11.80 -14.18 7.67
C ASP A 218 12.97 -15.15 7.91
N PRO A 219 14.11 -14.70 8.50
CA PRO A 219 15.23 -15.58 8.79
C PRO A 219 14.91 -16.75 9.75
N ALA A 220 13.84 -16.64 10.54
CA ALA A 220 13.40 -17.68 11.45
C ALA A 220 12.55 -18.73 10.73
N ASP A 221 11.82 -18.35 9.67
CA ASP A 221 11.00 -19.23 8.85
C ASP A 221 10.81 -18.63 7.45
N GLU A 222 11.62 -19.05 6.49
CA GLU A 222 11.61 -18.55 5.10
C GLU A 222 10.30 -18.82 4.33
N THR A 223 9.35 -19.55 4.90
CA THR A 223 8.01 -19.72 4.32
C THR A 223 7.18 -18.43 4.45
N TYR A 224 7.56 -17.53 5.35
CA TYR A 224 6.98 -16.20 5.57
C TYR A 224 7.95 -15.10 5.17
N THR A 225 7.44 -13.88 5.14
CA THR A 225 8.22 -12.66 4.85
C THR A 225 8.09 -11.66 5.99
N LEU A 226 9.09 -10.79 6.14
CA LEU A 226 9.06 -9.61 7.00
C LEU A 226 8.23 -8.51 6.33
N SER A 227 6.95 -8.80 6.11
CA SER A 227 5.99 -7.91 5.45
C SER A 227 4.72 -7.79 6.26
N PHE A 228 3.95 -6.76 5.95
CA PHE A 228 2.67 -6.51 6.59
C PHE A 228 1.67 -5.90 5.60
N ASP A 229 0.39 -6.03 5.94
CA ASP A 229 -0.68 -5.19 5.43
C ASP A 229 -1.34 -4.48 6.60
N LEU A 230 -1.75 -3.23 6.38
CA LEU A 230 -2.59 -2.49 7.33
C LEU A 230 -4.04 -2.58 6.87
N LEU A 231 -4.86 -3.18 7.73
CA LEU A 231 -6.31 -3.19 7.55
C LEU A 231 -6.93 -2.03 8.31
N PHE A 232 -7.79 -1.26 7.65
CA PHE A 232 -8.61 -0.21 8.24
C PHE A 232 -10.08 -0.60 8.09
N ARG A 233 -10.76 -0.85 9.22
CA ARG A 233 -12.15 -1.34 9.27
C ARG A 233 -12.39 -2.55 8.35
N GLY A 234 -11.45 -3.49 8.34
CA GLY A 234 -11.55 -4.71 7.55
C GLY A 234 -11.28 -4.56 6.05
N LEU A 235 -10.60 -3.50 5.63
CA LEU A 235 -10.13 -3.32 4.27
C LEU A 235 -8.61 -3.08 4.28
N GLU A 236 -7.86 -3.83 3.49
CA GLU A 236 -6.45 -3.54 3.20
C GLU A 236 -6.30 -2.17 2.53
N ILE A 237 -5.62 -1.25 3.21
CA ILE A 237 -5.28 0.08 2.69
C ILE A 237 -3.80 0.21 2.33
N THR A 238 -2.94 -0.60 2.94
CA THR A 238 -1.47 -0.56 2.80
C THR A 238 -0.90 -1.95 2.66
N THR A 239 0.13 -2.06 1.84
CA THR A 239 1.06 -3.19 1.83
C THR A 239 2.48 -2.66 2.01
N GLY A 240 3.24 -3.23 2.95
CA GLY A 240 4.60 -2.83 3.26
C GLY A 240 5.49 -3.98 3.74
N GLY A 241 6.75 -3.64 4.03
CA GLY A 241 7.68 -4.58 4.63
C GLY A 241 9.14 -4.27 4.35
N GLN A 242 10.01 -5.08 4.93
CA GLN A 242 11.44 -5.07 4.69
C GLN A 242 11.76 -5.68 3.32
N ARG A 243 12.80 -5.14 2.67
CA ARG A 243 13.25 -5.61 1.36
C ARG A 243 14.56 -6.38 1.48
N ILE A 244 14.80 -7.27 0.52
CA ILE A 244 16.11 -7.90 0.38
C ILE A 244 17.09 -6.80 -0.03
N HIS A 245 18.17 -6.62 0.73
CA HIS A 245 19.21 -5.63 0.44
C HIS A 245 20.53 -6.27 -0.03
N ASP A 246 20.72 -7.57 0.23
CA ASP A 246 21.86 -8.32 -0.25
C ASP A 246 21.66 -8.73 -1.72
N TYR A 247 22.63 -8.38 -2.58
CA TYR A 247 22.57 -8.66 -4.02
C TYR A 247 22.46 -10.16 -4.32
N ASN A 248 23.22 -11.02 -3.62
CA ASN A 248 23.25 -12.45 -3.91
C ASN A 248 21.92 -13.11 -3.51
N LYS A 249 21.38 -12.75 -2.33
CA LYS A 249 20.06 -13.21 -1.90
C LYS A 249 18.94 -12.76 -2.86
N LEU A 250 19.02 -11.54 -3.36
CA LEU A 250 18.07 -11.02 -4.34
C LEU A 250 18.12 -11.82 -5.65
N MET A 251 19.32 -12.09 -6.17
CA MET A 251 19.53 -12.90 -7.39
C MET A 251 19.05 -14.34 -7.20
N GLU A 252 19.33 -14.93 -6.04
CA GLU A 252 18.86 -16.28 -5.70
C GLU A 252 17.32 -16.35 -5.70
N LYS A 253 16.65 -15.35 -5.09
CA LYS A 253 15.17 -15.31 -5.04
C LYS A 253 14.55 -15.07 -6.41
N ILE A 254 15.16 -14.24 -7.24
CA ILE A 254 14.78 -14.05 -8.67
C ILE A 254 14.87 -15.38 -9.42
N ALA A 255 15.98 -16.10 -9.28
CA ALA A 255 16.19 -17.38 -9.92
C ALA A 255 15.22 -18.47 -9.43
N LYS A 256 14.98 -18.57 -8.12
CA LYS A 256 13.99 -19.49 -7.52
C LYS A 256 12.57 -19.26 -8.06
N ARG A 257 12.26 -18.04 -8.48
CA ARG A 257 10.97 -17.67 -9.07
C ARG A 257 10.90 -17.82 -10.59
N GLY A 258 11.98 -18.24 -11.23
CA GLY A 258 12.07 -18.37 -12.69
C GLY A 258 11.92 -17.05 -13.43
N MET A 259 12.31 -15.92 -12.81
CA MET A 259 12.22 -14.60 -13.40
C MET A 259 13.47 -14.28 -14.22
N GLU A 260 13.26 -13.61 -15.35
CA GLU A 260 14.36 -13.08 -16.18
C GLU A 260 14.78 -11.70 -15.68
N THR A 261 16.09 -11.44 -15.68
CA THR A 261 16.68 -10.17 -15.23
C THR A 261 16.81 -9.11 -16.32
N GLU A 262 16.57 -9.48 -17.60
CA GLU A 262 16.60 -8.54 -18.72
C GLU A 262 15.66 -7.33 -18.45
N GLY A 263 16.19 -6.11 -18.63
CA GLY A 263 15.47 -4.87 -18.35
C GLY A 263 15.41 -4.49 -16.88
N MET A 264 16.15 -5.19 -15.99
CA MET A 264 16.30 -4.88 -14.58
C MET A 264 17.73 -4.49 -14.20
N GLU A 265 18.61 -4.29 -15.18
CA GLU A 265 20.06 -4.10 -14.97
C GLU A 265 20.36 -2.91 -14.06
N SER A 266 19.69 -1.78 -14.28
CA SER A 266 19.87 -0.56 -13.46
C SER A 266 19.44 -0.79 -12.01
N TYR A 267 18.32 -1.47 -11.80
CA TYR A 267 17.83 -1.84 -10.48
C TYR A 267 18.81 -2.76 -9.76
N LEU A 268 19.21 -3.84 -10.41
CA LEU A 268 20.15 -4.82 -9.83
C LEU A 268 21.53 -4.22 -9.55
N SER A 269 21.98 -3.26 -10.37
CA SER A 269 23.24 -2.55 -10.15
C SER A 269 23.25 -1.78 -8.83
N ALA A 270 22.15 -1.17 -8.42
CA ALA A 270 22.06 -0.47 -7.13
C ALA A 270 22.41 -1.42 -5.96
N PHE A 271 21.91 -2.65 -5.99
CA PHE A 271 22.22 -3.67 -4.97
C PHE A 271 23.65 -4.17 -5.04
N LYS A 272 24.20 -4.30 -6.24
CA LYS A 272 25.57 -4.76 -6.46
C LYS A 272 26.61 -3.81 -5.86
N TYR A 273 26.32 -2.51 -5.84
CA TYR A 273 27.20 -1.49 -5.25
C TYR A 273 26.96 -1.26 -3.76
N GLY A 274 25.98 -1.91 -3.18
CA GLY A 274 25.68 -1.89 -1.77
C GLY A 274 24.40 -1.10 -1.45
N MET A 275 23.40 -1.79 -0.92
CA MET A 275 22.17 -1.20 -0.41
C MET A 275 22.10 -1.36 1.10
N PRO A 276 21.71 -0.33 1.87
CA PRO A 276 21.45 -0.52 3.29
C PRO A 276 20.24 -1.43 3.51
N PRO A 277 20.10 -2.04 4.70
CA PRO A 277 18.82 -2.59 5.13
C PRO A 277 17.72 -1.54 4.93
N HIS A 278 16.67 -1.88 4.20
CA HIS A 278 15.62 -0.92 3.84
C HIS A 278 14.26 -1.58 3.74
N GLY A 279 13.24 -0.75 3.79
CA GLY A 279 11.88 -1.14 3.65
C GLY A 279 10.98 0.04 3.34
N GLY A 280 9.73 -0.25 3.05
CA GLY A 280 8.75 0.77 2.73
C GLY A 280 7.38 0.18 2.49
N LEU A 281 6.49 1.03 2.01
CA LEU A 281 5.10 0.68 1.81
C LEU A 281 4.49 1.44 0.62
N GLY A 282 3.27 1.03 0.27
CA GLY A 282 2.38 1.76 -0.62
C GLY A 282 0.97 1.77 -0.04
N ILE A 283 0.36 2.95 0.04
CA ILE A 283 -1.00 3.16 0.55
C ILE A 283 -1.90 3.58 -0.61
N GLY A 284 -3.05 2.94 -0.75
CA GLY A 284 -4.08 3.38 -1.68
C GLY A 284 -4.85 4.58 -1.11
N LEU A 285 -4.61 5.78 -1.66
CA LEU A 285 -5.23 7.02 -1.17
C LEU A 285 -6.77 6.94 -1.20
N GLU A 286 -7.34 6.41 -2.28
CA GLU A 286 -8.78 6.29 -2.43
C GLU A 286 -9.40 5.28 -1.45
N ARG A 287 -8.69 4.17 -1.13
CA ARG A 287 -9.14 3.21 -0.12
C ARG A 287 -9.12 3.82 1.28
N LEU A 288 -8.03 4.52 1.64
CA LEU A 288 -7.92 5.21 2.92
C LEU A 288 -8.99 6.30 3.04
N THR A 289 -9.21 7.11 1.99
CA THR A 289 -10.25 8.14 1.94
C THR A 289 -11.63 7.51 2.10
N MET A 290 -11.96 6.48 1.31
CA MET A 290 -13.23 5.78 1.34
C MET A 290 -13.58 5.29 2.74
N GLN A 291 -12.64 4.61 3.41
CA GLN A 291 -12.83 4.11 4.77
C GLN A 291 -13.00 5.23 5.79
N LEU A 292 -12.27 6.34 5.62
CA LEU A 292 -12.33 7.46 6.53
C LEU A 292 -13.68 8.21 6.45
N ILE A 293 -14.19 8.42 5.22
CA ILE A 293 -15.48 9.08 5.00
C ILE A 293 -16.69 8.14 5.20
N GLY A 294 -16.45 6.83 5.38
CA GLY A 294 -17.48 5.84 5.64
C GLY A 294 -18.28 5.39 4.42
N GLU A 295 -17.70 5.51 3.23
CA GLU A 295 -18.29 5.01 1.98
C GLU A 295 -17.94 3.53 1.76
N ASP A 296 -18.78 2.80 1.05
CA ASP A 296 -18.60 1.37 0.77
C ASP A 296 -18.13 1.08 -0.66
N ASN A 297 -17.86 2.12 -1.46
CA ASN A 297 -17.43 2.02 -2.84
C ASN A 297 -16.31 3.03 -3.13
N VAL A 298 -15.14 2.52 -3.52
CA VAL A 298 -13.95 3.34 -3.78
C VAL A 298 -14.14 4.42 -4.86
N ARG A 299 -15.15 4.25 -5.74
CA ARG A 299 -15.50 5.26 -6.75
C ARG A 299 -16.07 6.54 -6.14
N GLU A 300 -16.60 6.46 -4.93
CA GLU A 300 -17.11 7.62 -4.19
C GLU A 300 -15.98 8.46 -3.56
N ALA A 301 -14.78 7.87 -3.44
CA ALA A 301 -13.59 8.52 -2.90
C ALA A 301 -12.68 9.14 -3.98
N THR A 302 -13.14 9.28 -5.21
CA THR A 302 -12.39 9.92 -6.30
C THR A 302 -13.30 10.72 -7.22
N LEU A 303 -12.79 11.84 -7.73
CA LEU A 303 -13.55 12.72 -8.65
C LEU A 303 -13.76 12.08 -10.03
N PHE A 304 -12.76 11.38 -10.52
CA PHE A 304 -12.72 10.83 -11.88
C PHE A 304 -12.29 9.36 -11.86
N PRO A 305 -13.15 8.45 -11.38
CA PRO A 305 -12.79 7.05 -11.26
C PRO A 305 -12.50 6.43 -12.63
N ARG A 306 -11.43 5.62 -12.69
CA ARG A 306 -11.10 4.78 -13.83
C ARG A 306 -11.30 3.32 -13.46
N ASP A 307 -12.17 2.65 -14.20
CA ASP A 307 -12.48 1.23 -14.05
C ASP A 307 -12.76 0.61 -15.43
N LEU A 308 -13.18 -0.67 -15.46
CA LEU A 308 -13.44 -1.40 -16.70
C LEU A 308 -14.43 -0.71 -17.65
N SER A 309 -15.30 0.17 -17.16
CA SER A 309 -16.37 0.79 -17.91
C SER A 309 -16.25 2.32 -18.04
N ARG A 310 -15.25 2.92 -17.38
CA ARG A 310 -15.09 4.37 -17.32
C ARG A 310 -13.69 4.76 -17.77
N LEU A 311 -13.59 5.35 -18.95
CA LEU A 311 -12.37 5.89 -19.53
C LEU A 311 -12.50 7.38 -19.82
N GLU A 312 -13.67 7.86 -20.19
CA GLU A 312 -13.98 9.26 -20.43
C GLU A 312 -14.20 10.02 -19.10
N PRO A 313 -14.03 11.37 -19.12
CA PRO A 313 -14.34 12.24 -17.98
C PRO A 313 -15.79 12.16 -17.51
#